data_aee9bcaf25a6365e486e75ea29e37be4
#
_entry.id   aee9bcaf25a6365e486e75ea29e37be4
#
_cell.length_a   1.000
_cell.length_b   1.000
_cell.length_c   1.000
_cell.angle_alpha   90.00
_cell.angle_beta   90.00
_cell.angle_gamma   90.00
#
_symmetry.space_group_name_H-M   'P 1'
#
loop_
_entity.id
_entity.type
_entity.pdbx_description
1 polymer ?
#
loop_
_entity_poly.entity_id
_entity_poly.type
_entity_poly.pdbx_seq_one_letter_code
_entity_poly.pdbx_strand_id
1 'polypeptide(L)'
;MQYCTRCLYPANHPLGITFDEEGVCSGCRVHEEKDVLDWQQRSGKLAKIFDAFRSRSGRNYDCIIPVSGARDSYFIVHTVRHVYKMRPLLVTYNKHYNTQLGIRNLAYLRSLIGADILTSTIAPQTVKKITKITLKKLASMYWHCIVGQAVFPVQTAVRFKIPLIVWGVHQGCDQVGMYSHQDEVEMTRRYRKDHDFMGMEAEDLIQGDDIDERDVKPFCFPHDKELESIGVRGIFLSNYIRWDSKKQHEDMLKLYKYETAYQHRTFDTYNDVDCFHYSDLHDHIKFCKWGYGKATDHACRELRLKRLTREEGIALVERFQNKLPDPGSLNLFLSWLGTSRDELFGHIDARRDPRIWKKAADGQWQLLDSVINHGSDAGIEKVRLIKKEDCEFTITPSKAPQIRDDQYVLVGRGWADQV
;
A
#
# COMPACT_ATOMS: atom_id res chain seq x y z
N MET A 1 -6.64 13.33 -21.93
CA MET A 1 -6.28 12.05 -21.27
C MET A 1 -7.38 11.05 -21.51
N GLN A 2 -7.08 9.75 -21.68
CA GLN A 2 -8.11 8.69 -21.70
C GLN A 2 -8.39 8.22 -20.27
N TYR A 3 -9.65 7.97 -19.95
CA TYR A 3 -10.11 7.41 -18.69
C TYR A 3 -10.88 6.12 -18.95
N CYS A 4 -10.84 5.21 -17.97
CA CYS A 4 -11.60 3.98 -18.06
C CYS A 4 -13.12 4.26 -18.09
N THR A 5 -13.84 3.60 -19.00
CA THR A 5 -15.29 3.73 -19.12
C THR A 5 -16.05 3.10 -17.95
N ARG A 6 -15.44 2.18 -17.18
CA ARG A 6 -16.05 1.51 -16.02
C ARG A 6 -15.60 2.09 -14.69
N CYS A 7 -14.28 2.19 -14.45
CA CYS A 7 -13.75 2.81 -13.25
C CYS A 7 -13.26 4.24 -13.55
N LEU A 8 -12.39 4.81 -12.72
CA LEU A 8 -11.96 6.20 -12.82
C LEU A 8 -10.49 6.36 -13.18
N TYR A 9 -9.77 5.26 -13.49
CA TYR A 9 -8.34 5.35 -13.75
C TYR A 9 -8.01 6.02 -15.08
N PRO A 10 -7.04 6.95 -15.06
CA PRO A 10 -6.47 7.55 -16.26
C PRO A 10 -5.39 6.68 -16.91
N ALA A 11 -5.16 6.90 -18.19
CA ALA A 11 -4.14 6.19 -18.98
C ALA A 11 -2.70 6.44 -18.54
N ASN A 12 -2.43 7.52 -17.81
CA ASN A 12 -1.11 7.84 -17.28
C ASN A 12 -0.81 7.17 -15.93
N HIS A 13 -1.53 6.11 -15.58
CA HIS A 13 -1.25 5.36 -14.35
C HIS A 13 0.20 4.85 -14.32
N PRO A 14 0.98 5.11 -13.24
CA PRO A 14 2.42 4.81 -13.20
C PRO A 14 2.79 3.33 -13.36
N LEU A 15 1.87 2.41 -13.10
CA LEU A 15 2.08 0.97 -13.29
C LEU A 15 1.71 0.45 -14.69
N GLY A 16 1.39 1.34 -15.64
CA GLY A 16 1.15 0.94 -17.02
C GLY A 16 -0.19 0.24 -17.25
N ILE A 17 -1.29 0.95 -16.99
CA ILE A 17 -2.64 0.47 -17.31
C ILE A 17 -2.88 0.47 -18.82
N THR A 18 -3.59 -0.53 -19.34
CA THR A 18 -3.99 -0.64 -20.74
C THR A 18 -5.51 -0.58 -20.87
N PHE A 19 -6.01 -0.27 -22.08
CA PHE A 19 -7.43 -0.17 -22.38
C PHE A 19 -7.76 -1.03 -23.59
N ASP A 20 -8.92 -1.67 -23.56
CA ASP A 20 -9.46 -2.40 -24.71
C ASP A 20 -10.24 -1.49 -25.66
N GLU A 21 -10.86 -2.10 -26.69
CA GLU A 21 -11.65 -1.39 -27.70
C GLU A 21 -12.90 -0.69 -27.13
N GLU A 22 -13.43 -1.18 -25.99
CA GLU A 22 -14.56 -0.58 -25.27
C GLU A 22 -14.12 0.55 -24.33
N GLY A 23 -12.80 0.83 -24.26
CA GLY A 23 -12.23 1.81 -23.31
C GLY A 23 -12.20 1.33 -21.87
N VAL A 24 -12.35 0.03 -21.64
CA VAL A 24 -12.29 -0.59 -20.30
C VAL A 24 -10.86 -0.92 -19.97
N CYS A 25 -10.42 -0.57 -18.76
CA CYS A 25 -9.04 -0.80 -18.36
C CYS A 25 -8.76 -2.27 -17.99
N SER A 26 -7.48 -2.67 -18.17
CA SER A 26 -6.97 -3.99 -17.79
C SER A 26 -7.30 -4.38 -16.35
N GLY A 27 -7.23 -3.42 -15.40
CA GLY A 27 -7.60 -3.68 -14.01
C GLY A 27 -9.07 -4.04 -13.81
N CYS A 28 -9.99 -3.47 -14.60
CA CYS A 28 -11.40 -3.87 -14.57
C CYS A 28 -11.59 -5.27 -15.17
N ARG A 29 -10.92 -5.59 -16.28
CA ARG A 29 -11.01 -6.92 -16.90
C ARG A 29 -10.46 -8.03 -16.01
N VAL A 30 -9.31 -7.81 -15.42
CA VAL A 30 -8.74 -8.78 -14.46
C VAL A 30 -9.60 -8.90 -13.19
N HIS A 31 -10.27 -7.82 -12.78
CA HIS A 31 -11.21 -7.92 -11.65
C HIS A 31 -12.43 -8.81 -11.96
N GLU A 32 -12.94 -8.80 -13.21
CA GLU A 32 -14.05 -9.66 -13.65
C GLU A 32 -13.71 -11.15 -13.51
N GLU A 33 -12.44 -11.52 -13.66
CA GLU A 33 -12.00 -12.91 -13.47
C GLU A 33 -12.33 -13.44 -12.08
N LYS A 34 -12.38 -12.57 -11.06
CA LYS A 34 -12.74 -12.94 -9.68
C LYS A 34 -14.16 -13.51 -9.54
N ASP A 35 -15.06 -13.17 -10.47
CA ASP A 35 -16.44 -13.62 -10.44
C ASP A 35 -16.62 -15.02 -11.04
N VAL A 36 -15.63 -15.50 -11.82
CA VAL A 36 -15.68 -16.82 -12.50
C VAL A 36 -14.70 -17.85 -11.92
N LEU A 37 -13.82 -17.44 -11.01
CA LEU A 37 -12.83 -18.33 -10.40
C LEU A 37 -13.46 -19.24 -9.34
N ASP A 38 -13.04 -20.50 -9.31
CA ASP A 38 -13.37 -21.44 -8.23
C ASP A 38 -12.49 -21.18 -6.99
N TRP A 39 -13.01 -20.35 -6.10
CA TRP A 39 -12.32 -19.98 -4.86
C TRP A 39 -12.20 -21.15 -3.87
N GLN A 40 -13.07 -22.17 -3.94
CA GLN A 40 -12.94 -23.36 -3.11
C GLN A 40 -11.74 -24.21 -3.56
N GLN A 41 -11.59 -24.41 -4.87
CA GLN A 41 -10.41 -25.08 -5.43
C GLN A 41 -9.12 -24.32 -5.07
N ARG A 42 -9.13 -22.99 -5.19
CA ARG A 42 -7.97 -22.14 -4.86
C ARG A 42 -7.61 -22.20 -3.38
N SER A 43 -8.59 -22.18 -2.49
CA SER A 43 -8.39 -22.38 -1.06
C SER A 43 -7.78 -23.74 -0.75
N GLY A 44 -8.20 -24.79 -1.48
CA GLY A 44 -7.59 -26.11 -1.40
C GLY A 44 -6.12 -26.15 -1.87
N LYS A 45 -5.77 -25.38 -2.92
CA LYS A 45 -4.36 -25.22 -3.33
C LYS A 45 -3.55 -24.53 -2.25
N LEU A 46 -4.08 -23.48 -1.63
CA LEU A 46 -3.42 -22.77 -0.54
C LEU A 46 -3.12 -23.69 0.64
N ALA A 47 -4.09 -24.54 1.03
CA ALA A 47 -3.89 -25.52 2.08
C ALA A 47 -2.72 -26.47 1.78
N LYS A 48 -2.63 -26.98 0.54
CA LYS A 48 -1.51 -27.83 0.11
C LYS A 48 -0.16 -27.11 0.16
N ILE A 49 -0.12 -25.83 -0.25
CA ILE A 49 1.09 -25.01 -0.14
C ILE A 49 1.50 -24.90 1.33
N PHE A 50 0.58 -24.50 2.20
CA PHE A 50 0.88 -24.36 3.63
C PHE A 50 1.37 -25.66 4.25
N ASP A 51 0.74 -26.79 3.93
CA ASP A 51 1.16 -28.09 4.46
C ASP A 51 2.59 -28.48 3.99
N ALA A 52 2.96 -28.11 2.78
CA ALA A 52 4.32 -28.35 2.26
C ALA A 52 5.40 -27.53 2.99
N PHE A 53 5.03 -26.36 3.54
CA PHE A 53 5.96 -25.44 4.20
C PHE A 53 5.92 -25.52 5.73
N ARG A 54 5.08 -26.37 6.34
CA ARG A 54 5.09 -26.56 7.80
C ARG A 54 6.46 -27.04 8.29
N SER A 55 6.96 -26.43 9.35
CA SER A 55 8.16 -26.87 10.03
C SER A 55 7.96 -28.26 10.65
N ARG A 56 8.46 -29.30 10.00
CA ARG A 56 8.29 -30.70 10.43
C ARG A 56 8.83 -30.95 11.85
N SER A 57 9.87 -30.26 12.23
CA SER A 57 10.47 -30.38 13.57
C SER A 57 9.79 -29.51 14.62
N GLY A 58 8.92 -28.59 14.22
CA GLY A 58 8.33 -27.56 15.10
C GLY A 58 9.33 -26.55 15.68
N ARG A 59 10.62 -26.63 15.27
CA ARG A 59 11.68 -25.77 15.82
C ARG A 59 11.76 -24.40 15.18
N ASN A 60 11.19 -24.22 13.96
CA ASN A 60 11.18 -22.97 13.24
C ASN A 60 9.75 -22.50 12.96
N TYR A 61 9.61 -21.28 12.52
CA TYR A 61 8.35 -20.75 11.97
C TYR A 61 8.05 -21.39 10.62
N ASP A 62 6.77 -21.50 10.28
CA ASP A 62 6.32 -22.08 9.00
C ASP A 62 6.42 -21.07 7.86
N CYS A 63 6.19 -19.80 8.17
CA CYS A 63 6.20 -18.72 7.17
C CYS A 63 6.49 -17.36 7.82
N ILE A 64 6.76 -16.38 6.97
CA ILE A 64 6.88 -14.96 7.31
C ILE A 64 5.62 -14.23 6.83
N ILE A 65 5.10 -13.30 7.63
CA ILE A 65 4.02 -12.40 7.23
C ILE A 65 4.49 -10.95 7.44
N PRO A 66 4.62 -10.16 6.38
CA PRO A 66 4.83 -8.72 6.50
C PRO A 66 3.58 -8.04 7.06
N VAL A 67 3.75 -7.19 8.09
CA VAL A 67 2.64 -6.50 8.76
C VAL A 67 2.95 -5.03 8.97
N SER A 68 1.90 -4.20 8.95
CA SER A 68 2.01 -2.75 9.19
C SER A 68 1.12 -2.27 10.36
N GLY A 69 0.21 -3.12 10.84
CA GLY A 69 -0.83 -2.75 11.79
C GLY A 69 -2.10 -2.18 11.14
N ALA A 70 -2.13 -2.06 9.81
CA ALA A 70 -3.36 -1.76 9.07
C ALA A 70 -4.23 -3.02 8.88
N ARG A 71 -5.43 -2.84 8.33
CA ARG A 71 -6.45 -3.88 8.18
C ARG A 71 -5.98 -5.21 7.56
N ASP A 72 -5.19 -5.12 6.48
CA ASP A 72 -4.71 -6.31 5.77
C ASP A 72 -3.88 -7.20 6.67
N SER A 73 -3.07 -6.61 7.56
CA SER A 73 -2.28 -7.34 8.53
C SER A 73 -3.14 -8.24 9.42
N TYR A 74 -4.28 -7.73 9.91
CA TYR A 74 -5.20 -8.51 10.74
C TYR A 74 -5.79 -9.68 9.96
N PHE A 75 -6.26 -9.43 8.74
CA PHE A 75 -6.87 -10.47 7.92
C PHE A 75 -5.87 -11.56 7.53
N ILE A 76 -4.67 -11.17 7.10
CA ILE A 76 -3.62 -12.11 6.69
C ILE A 76 -3.21 -12.98 7.89
N VAL A 77 -2.89 -12.35 9.02
CA VAL A 77 -2.43 -13.09 10.21
C VAL A 77 -3.53 -13.98 10.77
N HIS A 78 -4.79 -13.49 10.82
CA HIS A 78 -5.93 -14.31 11.21
C HIS A 78 -6.07 -15.55 10.31
N THR A 79 -6.06 -15.35 9.01
CA THR A 79 -6.20 -16.43 8.03
C THR A 79 -5.09 -17.45 8.18
N VAL A 80 -3.84 -17.03 8.17
CA VAL A 80 -2.69 -17.94 8.24
C VAL A 80 -2.63 -18.69 9.58
N ARG A 81 -2.82 -17.95 10.69
CA ARG A 81 -2.67 -18.53 12.03
C ARG A 81 -3.90 -19.28 12.51
N HIS A 82 -5.10 -18.69 12.36
CA HIS A 82 -6.31 -19.25 12.96
C HIS A 82 -7.11 -20.13 12.01
N VAL A 83 -7.13 -19.83 10.71
CA VAL A 83 -7.81 -20.70 9.73
C VAL A 83 -6.91 -21.87 9.33
N TYR A 84 -5.70 -21.58 8.84
CA TYR A 84 -4.78 -22.61 8.35
C TYR A 84 -3.83 -23.17 9.41
N LYS A 85 -3.88 -22.69 10.66
CA LYS A 85 -3.09 -23.22 11.80
C LYS A 85 -1.58 -23.23 11.56
N MET A 86 -1.07 -22.27 10.81
CA MET A 86 0.37 -22.06 10.61
C MET A 86 0.98 -21.31 11.80
N ARG A 87 2.28 -21.46 11.99
CA ARG A 87 3.07 -20.68 12.95
C ARG A 87 3.88 -19.60 12.23
N PRO A 88 3.34 -18.38 12.04
CA PRO A 88 4.04 -17.31 11.35
C PRO A 88 5.03 -16.58 12.25
N LEU A 89 6.11 -16.06 11.64
CA LEU A 89 6.90 -14.97 12.16
C LEU A 89 6.41 -13.68 11.49
N LEU A 90 5.89 -12.73 12.28
CA LEU A 90 5.53 -11.43 11.75
C LEU A 90 6.78 -10.57 11.57
N VAL A 91 6.82 -9.78 10.51
CA VAL A 91 7.91 -8.83 10.26
C VAL A 91 7.36 -7.47 9.89
N THR A 92 7.97 -6.41 10.40
CA THR A 92 7.55 -5.05 10.10
C THR A 92 8.76 -4.14 9.89
N TYR A 93 8.67 -3.28 8.86
CA TYR A 93 9.61 -2.18 8.66
C TYR A 93 9.02 -0.93 9.29
N ASN A 94 9.79 -0.28 10.17
CA ASN A 94 9.38 0.98 10.79
C ASN A 94 9.49 2.12 9.76
N LYS A 95 8.34 2.66 9.36
CA LYS A 95 8.25 3.72 8.35
C LYS A 95 8.76 5.08 8.81
N HIS A 96 9.03 5.28 10.09
CA HIS A 96 9.31 6.56 10.76
C HIS A 96 8.12 7.55 10.78
N TYR A 97 7.10 7.34 9.97
CA TYR A 97 5.92 8.21 9.83
C TYR A 97 4.68 7.62 10.53
N ASN A 98 4.89 6.86 11.58
CA ASN A 98 3.82 6.10 12.23
C ASN A 98 2.83 7.02 12.96
N THR A 99 1.54 6.76 12.79
CA THR A 99 0.52 7.36 13.64
C THR A 99 0.46 6.64 14.98
N GLN A 100 0.00 7.33 16.02
CA GLN A 100 -0.25 6.70 17.33
C GLN A 100 -1.23 5.54 17.21
N LEU A 101 -2.27 5.72 16.39
CA LEU A 101 -3.25 4.67 16.06
C LEU A 101 -2.57 3.45 15.42
N GLY A 102 -1.69 3.67 14.45
CA GLY A 102 -0.94 2.59 13.79
C GLY A 102 -0.03 1.84 14.74
N ILE A 103 0.63 2.54 15.66
CA ILE A 103 1.47 1.94 16.69
C ILE A 103 0.61 1.06 17.63
N ARG A 104 -0.55 1.57 18.08
CA ARG A 104 -1.47 0.78 18.91
C ARG A 104 -2.02 -0.44 18.17
N ASN A 105 -2.45 -0.27 16.93
CA ASN A 105 -2.94 -1.37 16.10
C ASN A 105 -1.89 -2.46 15.92
N LEU A 106 -0.63 -2.10 15.70
CA LEU A 106 0.45 -3.09 15.60
C LEU A 106 0.68 -3.82 16.94
N ALA A 107 0.58 -3.09 18.05
CA ALA A 107 0.67 -3.69 19.39
C ALA A 107 -0.52 -4.64 19.69
N TYR A 108 -1.72 -4.26 19.28
CA TYR A 108 -2.91 -5.14 19.40
C TYR A 108 -2.78 -6.38 18.54
N LEU A 109 -2.34 -6.24 17.29
CA LEU A 109 -2.11 -7.38 16.40
C LEU A 109 -1.22 -8.42 17.08
N ARG A 110 -0.10 -7.99 17.64
CA ARG A 110 0.83 -8.84 18.36
C ARG A 110 0.18 -9.49 19.59
N SER A 111 -0.50 -8.70 20.41
CA SER A 111 -1.04 -9.16 21.71
C SER A 111 -2.27 -10.03 21.54
N LEU A 112 -3.20 -9.66 20.66
CA LEU A 112 -4.49 -10.35 20.49
C LEU A 112 -4.35 -11.64 19.69
N ILE A 113 -3.45 -11.67 18.72
CA ILE A 113 -3.22 -12.88 17.91
C ILE A 113 -2.13 -13.76 18.52
N GLY A 114 -1.26 -13.20 19.37
CA GLY A 114 -0.21 -13.95 20.07
C GLY A 114 0.86 -14.48 19.12
N ALA A 115 1.43 -13.63 18.25
CA ALA A 115 2.49 -13.99 17.31
C ALA A 115 3.77 -13.19 17.59
N ASP A 116 4.91 -13.82 17.36
CA ASP A 116 6.21 -13.14 17.46
C ASP A 116 6.39 -12.15 16.31
N ILE A 117 7.02 -11.00 16.59
CA ILE A 117 7.25 -9.95 15.59
C ILE A 117 8.70 -9.46 15.63
N LEU A 118 9.30 -9.34 14.45
CA LEU A 118 10.57 -8.66 14.24
C LEU A 118 10.33 -7.30 13.60
N THR A 119 10.99 -6.27 14.13
CA THR A 119 10.91 -4.90 13.61
C THR A 119 12.28 -4.47 13.10
N SER A 120 12.33 -4.00 11.85
CA SER A 120 13.48 -3.29 11.30
C SER A 120 13.29 -1.79 11.49
N THR A 121 14.19 -1.16 12.23
CA THR A 121 14.23 0.30 12.40
C THR A 121 15.59 0.80 11.95
N ILE A 122 15.62 1.58 10.88
CA ILE A 122 16.83 2.16 10.32
C ILE A 122 17.12 3.49 11.01
N ALA A 123 18.40 3.84 11.14
CA ALA A 123 18.79 5.10 11.75
C ALA A 123 18.11 6.30 11.07
N PRO A 124 17.50 7.23 11.82
CA PRO A 124 16.79 8.38 11.23
C PRO A 124 17.65 9.21 10.27
N GLN A 125 18.94 9.35 10.53
CA GLN A 125 19.85 10.10 9.66
C GLN A 125 20.02 9.43 8.28
N THR A 126 20.15 8.11 8.24
CA THR A 126 20.17 7.34 6.98
C THR A 126 18.85 7.51 6.20
N VAL A 127 17.70 7.40 6.90
CA VAL A 127 16.39 7.59 6.28
C VAL A 127 16.22 8.99 5.72
N LYS A 128 16.68 10.03 6.43
CA LYS A 128 16.65 11.44 5.96
C LYS A 128 17.49 11.63 4.71
N LYS A 129 18.73 11.10 4.68
CA LYS A 129 19.60 11.14 3.49
C LYS A 129 18.91 10.50 2.27
N ILE A 130 18.43 9.27 2.44
CA ILE A 130 17.70 8.54 1.39
C ILE A 130 16.48 9.34 0.91
N THR A 131 15.68 9.87 1.84
CA THR A 131 14.48 10.65 1.51
C THR A 131 14.82 11.90 0.69
N LYS A 132 15.88 12.64 1.03
CA LYS A 132 16.33 13.80 0.24
C LYS A 132 16.71 13.41 -1.20
N ILE A 133 17.43 12.32 -1.37
CA ILE A 133 17.82 11.82 -2.70
C ILE A 133 16.60 11.39 -3.51
N THR A 134 15.69 10.62 -2.89
CA THR A 134 14.52 10.11 -3.60
C THR A 134 13.49 11.19 -3.90
N LEU A 135 13.40 12.25 -3.10
CA LEU A 135 12.65 13.46 -3.45
C LEU A 135 13.23 14.13 -4.70
N LYS A 136 14.54 14.32 -4.75
CA LYS A 136 15.21 14.92 -5.91
C LYS A 136 15.09 14.05 -7.17
N LYS A 137 15.35 12.74 -7.07
CA LYS A 137 15.35 11.82 -8.22
C LYS A 137 13.97 11.40 -8.68
N LEU A 138 13.02 11.18 -7.76
CA LEU A 138 11.71 10.56 -8.05
C LEU A 138 10.50 11.42 -7.62
N ALA A 139 10.73 12.55 -6.95
CA ALA A 139 9.70 13.23 -6.16
C ALA A 139 8.93 12.21 -5.28
N SER A 140 9.67 11.41 -4.52
CA SER A 140 9.11 10.42 -3.60
C SER A 140 9.74 10.56 -2.23
N MET A 141 8.90 10.82 -1.24
CA MET A 141 9.26 10.76 0.17
C MET A 141 9.08 9.35 0.76
N TYR A 142 8.49 8.44 0.00
CA TYR A 142 8.02 7.15 0.50
C TYR A 142 8.82 5.95 -0.02
N TRP A 143 9.85 6.18 -0.83
CA TRP A 143 10.67 5.12 -1.41
C TRP A 143 11.22 4.17 -0.36
N HIS A 144 11.85 4.70 0.71
CA HIS A 144 12.42 3.87 1.78
C HIS A 144 11.36 3.01 2.49
N CYS A 145 10.12 3.50 2.59
CA CYS A 145 9.03 2.75 3.22
C CYS A 145 8.64 1.53 2.37
N ILE A 146 8.43 1.74 1.06
CA ILE A 146 8.01 0.66 0.15
C ILE A 146 9.14 -0.36 0.02
N VAL A 147 10.35 0.10 -0.24
CA VAL A 147 11.52 -0.78 -0.38
C VAL A 147 11.81 -1.52 0.93
N GLY A 148 11.79 -0.83 2.06
CA GLY A 148 12.00 -1.48 3.36
C GLY A 148 10.97 -2.55 3.68
N GLN A 149 9.70 -2.30 3.33
CA GLN A 149 8.62 -3.29 3.49
C GLN A 149 8.75 -4.49 2.54
N ALA A 150 9.27 -4.29 1.34
CA ALA A 150 9.48 -5.36 0.37
C ALA A 150 10.74 -6.19 0.68
N VAL A 151 11.83 -5.53 1.09
CA VAL A 151 13.15 -6.17 1.27
C VAL A 151 13.28 -6.88 2.61
N PHE A 152 12.85 -6.24 3.71
CA PHE A 152 13.07 -6.79 5.04
C PHE A 152 12.46 -8.19 5.26
N PRO A 153 11.25 -8.51 4.77
CA PRO A 153 10.72 -9.87 4.85
C PRO A 153 11.61 -10.90 4.15
N VAL A 154 12.16 -10.55 2.99
CA VAL A 154 13.02 -11.44 2.19
C VAL A 154 14.38 -11.63 2.85
N GLN A 155 14.99 -10.57 3.37
CA GLN A 155 16.21 -10.67 4.18
C GLN A 155 15.98 -11.53 5.43
N THR A 156 14.81 -11.43 6.06
CA THR A 156 14.44 -12.24 7.22
C THR A 156 14.26 -13.71 6.82
N ALA A 157 13.64 -14.00 5.67
CA ALA A 157 13.50 -15.35 5.14
C ALA A 157 14.85 -16.04 4.99
N VAL A 158 15.83 -15.35 4.40
CA VAL A 158 17.19 -15.87 4.24
C VAL A 158 17.87 -16.07 5.60
N ARG A 159 17.86 -15.06 6.47
CA ARG A 159 18.55 -15.09 7.78
C ARG A 159 18.01 -16.15 8.73
N PHE A 160 16.68 -16.31 8.77
CA PHE A 160 16.01 -17.26 9.66
C PHE A 160 15.73 -18.62 9.01
N LYS A 161 16.09 -18.78 7.73
CA LYS A 161 15.85 -20.00 6.94
C LYS A 161 14.37 -20.39 6.93
N ILE A 162 13.50 -19.40 6.71
CA ILE A 162 12.07 -19.58 6.59
C ILE A 162 11.70 -19.39 5.11
N PRO A 163 11.39 -20.45 4.37
CA PRO A 163 11.30 -20.37 2.91
C PRO A 163 10.02 -19.74 2.39
N LEU A 164 8.93 -19.67 3.19
CA LEU A 164 7.66 -19.14 2.74
C LEU A 164 7.40 -17.72 3.26
N ILE A 165 7.07 -16.80 2.35
CA ILE A 165 6.57 -15.45 2.68
C ILE A 165 5.11 -15.35 2.19
N VAL A 166 4.20 -14.88 3.04
CA VAL A 166 2.78 -14.73 2.72
C VAL A 166 2.41 -13.27 2.70
N TRP A 167 2.18 -12.76 1.49
CA TRP A 167 1.71 -11.41 1.23
C TRP A 167 0.16 -11.36 1.18
N GLY A 168 -0.41 -10.18 1.27
CA GLY A 168 -1.85 -9.98 1.13
C GLY A 168 -2.31 -9.94 -0.33
N VAL A 169 -2.52 -8.74 -0.84
CA VAL A 169 -2.96 -8.50 -2.22
C VAL A 169 -1.78 -8.24 -3.14
N HIS A 170 -1.85 -8.78 -4.35
CA HIS A 170 -0.94 -8.42 -5.42
C HIS A 170 -1.46 -7.16 -6.12
N GLN A 171 -0.86 -6.00 -5.82
CA GLN A 171 -1.33 -4.71 -6.34
C GLN A 171 -1.29 -4.62 -7.88
N GLY A 172 -0.31 -5.25 -8.51
CA GLY A 172 -0.22 -5.31 -9.97
C GLY A 172 -1.42 -6.00 -10.62
N CYS A 173 -2.00 -7.02 -9.99
CA CYS A 173 -3.24 -7.65 -10.44
C CYS A 173 -4.46 -6.82 -10.06
N ASP A 174 -4.56 -6.46 -8.79
CA ASP A 174 -5.78 -5.87 -8.22
C ASP A 174 -6.02 -4.42 -8.69
N GLN A 175 -4.96 -3.65 -8.85
CA GLN A 175 -5.06 -2.22 -9.21
C GLN A 175 -5.08 -2.00 -10.72
N VAL A 176 -4.14 -2.57 -11.45
CA VAL A 176 -3.95 -2.27 -12.88
C VAL A 176 -4.12 -3.46 -13.82
N GLY A 177 -4.30 -4.68 -13.30
CA GLY A 177 -4.42 -5.86 -14.14
C GLY A 177 -3.15 -6.17 -14.92
N MET A 178 -1.98 -6.03 -14.29
CA MET A 178 -0.68 -6.35 -14.88
C MET A 178 -0.55 -7.84 -15.23
N TYR A 179 -1.24 -8.68 -14.47
CA TYR A 179 -1.30 -10.13 -14.63
C TYR A 179 -2.74 -10.62 -14.46
N SER A 180 -3.08 -11.72 -15.12
CA SER A 180 -4.33 -12.42 -14.87
C SER A 180 -4.32 -13.11 -13.50
N HIS A 181 -5.46 -13.19 -12.86
CA HIS A 181 -5.61 -14.04 -11.66
C HIS A 181 -5.42 -15.54 -11.98
N GLN A 182 -5.55 -15.94 -13.26
CA GLN A 182 -5.31 -17.31 -13.68
C GLN A 182 -3.84 -17.71 -13.62
N ASP A 183 -2.93 -16.74 -13.74
CA ASP A 183 -1.49 -16.97 -13.70
C ASP A 183 -0.99 -17.26 -12.27
N GLU A 184 -1.79 -16.99 -11.25
CA GLU A 184 -1.43 -17.15 -9.82
C GLU A 184 -0.05 -16.57 -9.50
N VAL A 185 0.25 -15.38 -10.05
CA VAL A 185 1.58 -14.77 -10.01
C VAL A 185 2.07 -14.61 -8.58
N GLU A 186 3.27 -15.08 -8.34
CA GLU A 186 3.97 -14.96 -7.07
C GLU A 186 4.94 -13.76 -7.09
N MET A 187 5.73 -13.61 -6.05
CA MET A 187 6.74 -12.55 -5.97
C MET A 187 7.71 -12.65 -7.14
N THR A 188 7.72 -11.65 -8.04
CA THR A 188 8.57 -11.60 -9.22
C THR A 188 9.55 -10.43 -9.16
N ARG A 189 10.70 -10.57 -9.85
CA ARG A 189 11.69 -9.51 -9.98
C ARG A 189 11.14 -8.31 -10.75
N ARG A 190 10.32 -8.54 -11.79
CA ARG A 190 9.69 -7.47 -12.56
C ARG A 190 8.78 -6.60 -11.70
N TYR A 191 7.84 -7.22 -10.97
CA TYR A 191 6.93 -6.49 -10.09
C TYR A 191 7.69 -5.69 -9.03
N ARG A 192 8.68 -6.30 -8.39
CA ARG A 192 9.54 -5.64 -7.40
C ARG A 192 10.20 -4.39 -7.97
N LYS A 193 10.86 -4.51 -9.14
CA LYS A 193 11.58 -3.40 -9.76
C LYS A 193 10.64 -2.26 -10.17
N ASP A 194 9.55 -2.60 -10.84
CA ASP A 194 8.67 -1.59 -11.44
C ASP A 194 7.74 -0.94 -10.40
N HIS A 195 7.26 -1.72 -9.42
CA HIS A 195 6.36 -1.27 -8.36
C HIS A 195 7.10 -0.89 -7.08
N ASP A 196 7.66 -1.88 -6.38
CA ASP A 196 8.16 -1.69 -5.01
C ASP A 196 9.38 -0.78 -4.96
N PHE A 197 10.23 -0.80 -5.98
CA PHE A 197 11.45 0.00 -6.06
C PHE A 197 11.27 1.27 -6.90
N MET A 198 10.12 1.49 -7.49
CA MET A 198 9.85 2.65 -8.36
C MET A 198 10.89 2.80 -9.49
N GLY A 199 11.42 1.69 -9.99
CA GLY A 199 12.46 1.66 -11.02
C GLY A 199 13.89 1.94 -10.52
N MET A 200 14.13 2.11 -9.21
CA MET A 200 15.42 2.47 -8.64
C MET A 200 15.83 1.47 -7.55
N GLU A 201 16.91 0.74 -7.79
CA GLU A 201 17.50 -0.17 -6.80
C GLU A 201 18.23 0.61 -5.69
N ALA A 202 18.49 -0.03 -4.56
CA ALA A 202 19.15 0.63 -3.44
C ALA A 202 20.59 1.07 -3.78
N GLU A 203 21.27 0.32 -4.61
CA GLU A 203 22.62 0.59 -5.07
C GLU A 203 22.72 1.84 -5.97
N ASP A 204 21.62 2.21 -6.65
CA ASP A 204 21.54 3.43 -7.46
C ASP A 204 21.58 4.73 -6.63
N LEU A 205 21.39 4.60 -5.31
CA LEU A 205 21.49 5.73 -4.38
C LEU A 205 22.93 6.14 -4.09
N ILE A 206 23.90 5.23 -4.24
CA ILE A 206 25.32 5.45 -3.89
C ILE A 206 26.01 6.45 -4.86
N GLN A 207 25.43 6.73 -6.01
CA GLN A 207 26.02 7.57 -7.03
C GLN A 207 26.07 9.05 -6.65
N GLY A 208 27.18 9.48 -6.10
CA GLY A 208 27.58 10.90 -6.03
C GLY A 208 27.08 11.70 -4.84
N ASP A 209 26.51 11.08 -3.83
CA ASP A 209 25.97 11.75 -2.65
C ASP A 209 26.61 11.21 -1.35
N ASP A 210 26.37 11.84 -0.21
CA ASP A 210 26.84 11.47 1.14
C ASP A 210 26.26 10.14 1.66
N ILE A 211 26.01 9.16 0.78
CA ILE A 211 25.51 7.83 1.08
C ILE A 211 26.55 6.79 0.72
N ASP A 212 26.83 5.88 1.64
CA ASP A 212 27.71 4.75 1.44
C ASP A 212 26.96 3.41 1.35
N GLU A 213 27.69 2.33 1.06
CA GLU A 213 27.12 0.99 0.98
C GLU A 213 26.43 0.53 2.27
N ARG A 214 26.89 1.00 3.43
CA ARG A 214 26.30 0.64 4.75
C ARG A 214 24.94 1.27 4.93
N ASP A 215 24.78 2.50 4.44
CA ASP A 215 23.50 3.23 4.49
C ASP A 215 22.42 2.52 3.67
N VAL A 216 22.77 1.97 2.50
CA VAL A 216 21.82 1.33 1.60
C VAL A 216 21.63 -0.18 1.86
N LYS A 217 22.56 -0.83 2.54
CA LYS A 217 22.51 -2.27 2.82
C LYS A 217 21.19 -2.79 3.38
N PRO A 218 20.48 -2.07 4.27
CA PRO A 218 19.16 -2.48 4.75
C PRO A 218 18.08 -2.57 3.67
N PHE A 219 18.30 -1.91 2.54
CA PHE A 219 17.36 -1.82 1.42
C PHE A 219 17.79 -2.68 0.21
N CYS A 220 18.97 -3.32 0.29
CA CYS A 220 19.44 -4.22 -0.76
C CYS A 220 18.72 -5.56 -0.70
N PHE A 221 18.19 -5.98 -1.84
CA PHE A 221 17.57 -7.30 -1.96
C PHE A 221 18.63 -8.40 -1.85
N PRO A 222 18.36 -9.54 -1.18
CA PRO A 222 19.29 -10.66 -1.13
C PRO A 222 19.64 -11.17 -2.53
N HIS A 223 20.84 -11.70 -2.69
CA HIS A 223 21.30 -12.26 -3.95
C HIS A 223 20.50 -13.52 -4.32
N ASP A 224 20.26 -13.75 -5.61
CA ASP A 224 19.45 -14.88 -6.09
C ASP A 224 19.95 -16.24 -5.56
N LYS A 225 21.28 -16.44 -5.45
CA LYS A 225 21.86 -17.65 -4.85
C LYS A 225 21.50 -17.87 -3.38
N GLU A 226 21.33 -16.79 -2.62
CA GLU A 226 20.88 -16.87 -1.22
C GLU A 226 19.42 -17.31 -1.15
N LEU A 227 18.58 -16.76 -2.04
CA LEU A 227 17.18 -17.12 -2.14
C LEU A 227 17.00 -18.57 -2.56
N GLU A 228 17.73 -19.00 -3.59
CA GLU A 228 17.71 -20.36 -4.10
C GLU A 228 18.18 -21.38 -3.05
N SER A 229 19.24 -21.05 -2.30
CA SER A 229 19.77 -21.94 -1.25
C SER A 229 18.78 -22.24 -0.13
N ILE A 230 17.85 -21.32 0.13
CA ILE A 230 16.78 -21.45 1.13
C ILE A 230 15.48 -21.95 0.48
N GLY A 231 15.32 -21.79 -0.82
CA GLY A 231 14.08 -22.04 -1.55
C GLY A 231 12.99 -21.00 -1.20
N VAL A 232 13.37 -19.71 -1.16
CA VAL A 232 12.44 -18.63 -0.79
C VAL A 232 11.34 -18.51 -1.83
N ARG A 233 10.10 -18.58 -1.37
CA ARG A 233 8.88 -18.44 -2.16
C ARG A 233 7.97 -17.40 -1.54
N GLY A 234 7.51 -16.42 -2.30
CA GLY A 234 6.59 -15.38 -1.85
C GLY A 234 5.25 -15.50 -2.56
N ILE A 235 4.19 -15.83 -1.84
CA ILE A 235 2.83 -15.98 -2.37
C ILE A 235 1.94 -14.81 -1.96
N PHE A 236 0.91 -14.53 -2.77
CA PHE A 236 -0.12 -13.55 -2.46
C PHE A 236 -1.44 -14.24 -2.14
N LEU A 237 -2.02 -13.97 -0.97
CA LEU A 237 -3.30 -14.57 -0.55
C LEU A 237 -4.44 -14.24 -1.53
N SER A 238 -4.37 -13.08 -2.20
CA SER A 238 -5.36 -12.68 -3.21
C SER A 238 -5.44 -13.62 -4.41
N ASN A 239 -4.45 -14.50 -4.63
CA ASN A 239 -4.51 -15.54 -5.64
C ASN A 239 -5.40 -16.73 -5.21
N TYR A 240 -5.61 -16.90 -3.91
CA TYR A 240 -6.25 -18.09 -3.33
C TYR A 240 -7.55 -17.79 -2.59
N ILE A 241 -7.76 -16.52 -2.22
CA ILE A 241 -8.94 -16.04 -1.50
C ILE A 241 -9.49 -14.83 -2.26
N ARG A 242 -10.80 -14.82 -2.52
CA ARG A 242 -11.43 -13.66 -3.15
C ARG A 242 -11.25 -12.42 -2.28
N TRP A 243 -10.40 -11.49 -2.78
CA TRP A 243 -10.03 -10.32 -2.01
C TRP A 243 -11.12 -9.27 -2.04
N ASP A 244 -11.66 -8.93 -0.87
CA ASP A 244 -12.62 -7.86 -0.64
C ASP A 244 -12.23 -7.08 0.61
N SER A 245 -11.58 -5.96 0.37
CA SER A 245 -10.96 -5.16 1.43
C SER A 245 -11.95 -4.67 2.49
N LYS A 246 -13.14 -4.20 2.06
CA LYS A 246 -14.16 -3.67 3.00
C LYS A 246 -14.72 -4.79 3.87
N LYS A 247 -15.14 -5.89 3.24
CA LYS A 247 -15.68 -7.04 3.97
C LYS A 247 -14.67 -7.63 4.94
N GLN A 248 -13.44 -7.83 4.50
CA GLN A 248 -12.35 -8.34 5.33
C GLN A 248 -12.05 -7.41 6.52
N HIS A 249 -12.05 -6.09 6.28
CA HIS A 249 -11.91 -5.10 7.35
C HIS A 249 -13.02 -5.21 8.39
N GLU A 250 -14.28 -5.23 7.96
CA GLU A 250 -15.43 -5.29 8.85
C GLU A 250 -15.46 -6.58 9.69
N ASP A 251 -15.11 -7.72 9.07
CA ASP A 251 -15.01 -9.00 9.76
C ASP A 251 -13.88 -8.99 10.81
N MET A 252 -12.72 -8.43 10.48
CA MET A 252 -11.61 -8.32 11.41
C MET A 252 -11.86 -7.30 12.52
N LEU A 253 -12.55 -6.21 12.21
CA LEU A 253 -12.94 -5.20 13.20
C LEU A 253 -13.88 -5.78 14.26
N LYS A 254 -14.84 -6.62 13.85
CA LYS A 254 -15.73 -7.35 14.78
C LYS A 254 -14.96 -8.25 15.75
N LEU A 255 -13.90 -8.92 15.24
CA LEU A 255 -13.10 -9.87 16.02
C LEU A 255 -12.08 -9.18 16.93
N TYR A 256 -11.35 -8.22 16.40
CA TYR A 256 -10.16 -7.67 17.05
C TYR A 256 -10.31 -6.24 17.53
N LYS A 257 -11.35 -5.53 17.09
CA LYS A 257 -11.70 -4.16 17.54
C LYS A 257 -10.52 -3.18 17.43
N TYR A 258 -9.68 -3.33 16.40
CA TYR A 258 -8.61 -2.38 16.15
C TYR A 258 -9.16 -1.02 15.66
N GLU A 259 -8.32 -0.01 15.71
CA GLU A 259 -8.76 1.37 15.50
C GLU A 259 -8.81 1.75 14.02
N THR A 260 -9.76 2.60 13.67
CA THR A 260 -9.91 3.23 12.36
C THR A 260 -9.92 4.75 12.52
N ALA A 261 -9.72 5.49 11.44
CA ALA A 261 -9.73 6.96 11.49
C ALA A 261 -10.25 7.57 10.18
N TYR A 262 -10.86 8.74 10.29
CA TYR A 262 -11.11 9.59 9.13
C TYR A 262 -9.81 10.05 8.53
N GLN A 263 -9.74 10.03 7.22
CA GLN A 263 -8.59 10.50 6.47
C GLN A 263 -8.93 11.79 5.72
N HIS A 264 -7.97 12.69 5.64
CA HIS A 264 -8.18 13.99 5.04
C HIS A 264 -8.43 13.92 3.52
N ARG A 265 -7.72 13.01 2.82
CA ARG A 265 -7.69 12.95 1.36
C ARG A 265 -8.41 11.75 0.73
N THR A 266 -9.22 11.04 1.50
CA THR A 266 -10.06 9.94 1.01
C THR A 266 -11.28 9.73 1.91
N PHE A 267 -12.29 9.05 1.37
CA PHE A 267 -13.47 8.60 2.11
C PHE A 267 -13.24 7.27 2.87
N ASP A 268 -12.16 6.56 2.55
CA ASP A 268 -11.80 5.32 3.22
C ASP A 268 -11.27 5.61 4.63
N THR A 269 -11.57 4.74 5.58
CA THR A 269 -11.29 4.96 7.01
C THR A 269 -10.38 3.91 7.63
N TYR A 270 -9.97 2.93 6.87
CA TYR A 270 -9.25 1.77 7.35
C TYR A 270 -7.95 1.47 6.59
N ASN A 271 -7.78 1.97 5.36
CA ASN A 271 -6.50 1.86 4.66
C ASN A 271 -5.51 2.90 5.16
N ASP A 272 -4.25 2.54 5.25
CA ASP A 272 -3.12 3.45 5.47
C ASP A 272 -3.23 4.33 6.73
N VAL A 273 -4.04 3.93 7.69
CA VAL A 273 -4.23 4.66 8.95
C VAL A 273 -3.00 4.61 9.85
N ASP A 274 -2.07 3.73 9.57
CA ASP A 274 -0.82 3.52 10.29
C ASP A 274 0.30 4.51 9.91
N CYS A 275 0.10 5.33 8.87
CA CYS A 275 1.08 6.29 8.40
C CYS A 275 0.44 7.59 7.94
N PHE A 276 0.57 8.67 8.72
CA PHE A 276 -0.07 9.95 8.41
C PHE A 276 0.54 10.64 7.18
N HIS A 277 1.82 10.48 6.92
CA HIS A 277 2.41 11.04 5.70
C HIS A 277 1.99 10.32 4.43
N TYR A 278 1.81 9.00 4.48
CA TYR A 278 1.27 8.26 3.35
C TYR A 278 -0.18 8.66 3.08
N SER A 279 -0.97 8.78 4.13
CA SER A 279 -2.38 9.11 4.01
C SER A 279 -2.66 10.54 3.56
N ASP A 280 -1.69 11.43 3.59
CA ASP A 280 -1.86 12.84 3.27
C ASP A 280 -0.80 13.37 2.28
N LEU A 281 0.43 13.64 2.73
CA LEU A 281 1.46 14.29 1.91
C LEU A 281 1.89 13.44 0.71
N HIS A 282 2.14 12.14 0.90
CA HIS A 282 2.50 11.25 -0.20
C HIS A 282 1.40 11.16 -1.26
N ASP A 283 0.15 11.10 -0.82
CA ASP A 283 -0.98 11.12 -1.73
C ASP A 283 -1.10 12.44 -2.50
N HIS A 284 -0.85 13.57 -1.82
CA HIS A 284 -0.80 14.87 -2.50
C HIS A 284 0.31 14.93 -3.55
N ILE A 285 1.49 14.40 -3.24
CA ILE A 285 2.60 14.27 -4.22
C ILE A 285 2.15 13.42 -5.42
N LYS A 286 1.48 12.31 -5.19
CA LYS A 286 0.90 11.48 -6.26
C LYS A 286 -0.07 12.29 -7.12
N PHE A 287 -0.99 13.02 -6.51
CA PHE A 287 -1.91 13.89 -7.22
C PHE A 287 -1.19 14.96 -8.06
N CYS A 288 -0.19 15.62 -7.50
CA CYS A 288 0.61 16.60 -8.25
C CYS A 288 1.31 15.98 -9.49
N LYS A 289 1.80 14.76 -9.37
CA LYS A 289 2.49 14.06 -10.47
C LYS A 289 1.54 13.57 -11.55
N TRP A 290 0.42 12.93 -11.15
CA TRP A 290 -0.40 12.11 -12.03
C TRP A 290 -1.83 12.63 -12.22
N GLY A 291 -2.24 13.70 -11.50
CA GLY A 291 -3.58 14.30 -11.59
C GLY A 291 -4.67 13.52 -10.84
N TYR A 292 -4.32 12.47 -10.11
CA TYR A 292 -5.27 11.73 -9.28
C TYR A 292 -4.60 11.24 -7.99
N GLY A 293 -5.40 11.02 -6.96
CA GLY A 293 -4.96 10.57 -5.65
C GLY A 293 -5.63 9.27 -5.20
N LYS A 294 -5.43 8.88 -3.96
CA LYS A 294 -5.95 7.63 -3.40
C LYS A 294 -7.48 7.59 -3.30
N ALA A 295 -8.17 8.73 -3.30
CA ALA A 295 -9.63 8.74 -3.43
C ALA A 295 -10.07 8.07 -4.73
N THR A 296 -9.33 8.27 -5.83
CA THR A 296 -9.56 7.57 -7.10
C THR A 296 -9.27 6.07 -6.98
N ASP A 297 -8.17 5.67 -6.32
CA ASP A 297 -7.85 4.25 -6.13
C ASP A 297 -8.96 3.53 -5.35
N HIS A 298 -9.43 4.16 -4.27
CA HIS A 298 -10.49 3.60 -3.44
C HIS A 298 -11.84 3.57 -4.17
N ALA A 299 -12.18 4.61 -4.92
CA ALA A 299 -13.39 4.62 -5.74
C ALA A 299 -13.33 3.53 -6.83
N CYS A 300 -12.19 3.37 -7.53
CA CYS A 300 -12.01 2.30 -8.51
C CYS A 300 -12.21 0.90 -7.91
N ARG A 301 -11.70 0.67 -6.70
CA ARG A 301 -11.90 -0.59 -5.98
C ARG A 301 -13.39 -0.86 -5.71
N GLU A 302 -14.09 0.13 -5.18
CA GLU A 302 -15.51 -0.02 -4.84
C GLU A 302 -16.42 -0.12 -6.08
N LEU A 303 -16.07 0.58 -7.17
CA LEU A 303 -16.73 0.43 -8.47
C LEU A 303 -16.60 -0.99 -9.01
N ARG A 304 -15.42 -1.57 -8.99
CA ARG A 304 -15.17 -2.95 -9.43
C ARG A 304 -15.91 -3.97 -8.57
N LEU A 305 -16.08 -3.68 -7.29
CA LEU A 305 -16.89 -4.48 -6.36
C LEU A 305 -18.40 -4.17 -6.45
N LYS A 306 -18.81 -3.30 -7.39
CA LYS A 306 -20.21 -2.92 -7.66
C LYS A 306 -20.92 -2.25 -6.47
N ARG A 307 -20.17 -1.59 -5.60
CA ARG A 307 -20.66 -0.85 -4.44
C ARG A 307 -20.91 0.63 -4.70
N LEU A 308 -20.28 1.17 -5.74
CA LEU A 308 -20.49 2.54 -6.21
C LEU A 308 -20.91 2.51 -7.67
N THR A 309 -21.75 3.47 -8.06
CA THR A 309 -21.88 3.86 -9.47
C THR A 309 -20.71 4.75 -9.86
N ARG A 310 -20.47 4.92 -11.16
CA ARG A 310 -19.39 5.79 -11.63
C ARG A 310 -19.60 7.25 -11.21
N GLU A 311 -20.83 7.73 -11.25
CA GLU A 311 -21.20 9.08 -10.81
C GLU A 311 -20.93 9.30 -9.31
N GLU A 312 -21.27 8.32 -8.48
CA GLU A 312 -20.96 8.35 -7.04
C GLU A 312 -19.44 8.34 -6.79
N GLY A 313 -18.70 7.55 -7.57
CA GLY A 313 -17.26 7.51 -7.52
C GLY A 313 -16.62 8.85 -7.90
N ILE A 314 -17.10 9.51 -8.97
CA ILE A 314 -16.67 10.86 -9.38
C ILE A 314 -16.95 11.88 -8.27
N ALA A 315 -18.16 11.88 -7.70
CA ALA A 315 -18.54 12.80 -6.62
C ALA A 315 -17.64 12.63 -5.37
N LEU A 316 -17.26 11.39 -5.04
CA LEU A 316 -16.31 11.12 -3.97
C LEU A 316 -14.91 11.66 -4.31
N VAL A 317 -14.42 11.44 -5.53
CA VAL A 317 -13.12 11.96 -5.96
C VAL A 317 -13.12 13.49 -5.91
N GLU A 318 -14.16 14.16 -6.41
CA GLU A 318 -14.31 15.62 -6.37
C GLU A 318 -14.20 16.17 -4.95
N ARG A 319 -14.85 15.51 -4.00
CA ARG A 319 -14.83 15.91 -2.58
C ARG A 319 -13.44 15.89 -1.93
N PHE A 320 -12.55 15.03 -2.38
CA PHE A 320 -11.26 14.76 -1.70
C PHE A 320 -10.01 15.14 -2.51
N GLN A 321 -10.08 15.11 -3.85
CA GLN A 321 -8.91 15.21 -4.73
C GLN A 321 -8.12 16.51 -4.52
N ASN A 322 -8.80 17.65 -4.43
CA ASN A 322 -8.19 18.97 -4.38
C ASN A 322 -7.77 19.42 -2.97
N LYS A 323 -7.98 18.59 -1.94
CA LYS A 323 -7.55 18.94 -0.60
C LYS A 323 -6.05 19.00 -0.50
N LEU A 324 -5.54 20.07 0.09
CA LEU A 324 -4.12 20.21 0.39
C LEU A 324 -3.73 19.31 1.56
N PRO A 325 -2.45 18.98 1.72
CA PRO A 325 -1.97 18.29 2.92
C PRO A 325 -2.30 19.10 4.18
N ASP A 326 -2.55 18.38 5.28
CA ASP A 326 -2.67 19.03 6.58
C ASP A 326 -1.42 19.85 6.90
N PRO A 327 -1.56 21.15 7.24
CA PRO A 327 -0.41 22.02 7.51
C PRO A 327 0.49 21.49 8.63
N GLY A 328 -0.10 20.89 9.67
CA GLY A 328 0.66 20.31 10.79
C GLY A 328 1.53 19.16 10.34
N SER A 329 0.98 18.20 9.62
CA SER A 329 1.71 17.06 9.04
C SER A 329 2.80 17.50 8.07
N LEU A 330 2.51 18.50 7.23
CA LEU A 330 3.50 19.06 6.30
C LEU A 330 4.67 19.72 7.05
N ASN A 331 4.39 20.58 8.02
CA ASN A 331 5.42 21.27 8.80
C ASN A 331 6.27 20.28 9.59
N LEU A 332 5.64 19.25 10.17
CA LEU A 332 6.35 18.18 10.87
C LEU A 332 7.34 17.46 9.95
N PHE A 333 6.92 17.13 8.75
CA PHE A 333 7.78 16.49 7.74
C PHE A 333 8.94 17.40 7.32
N LEU A 334 8.67 18.68 7.02
CA LEU A 334 9.72 19.66 6.63
C LEU A 334 10.75 19.82 7.72
N SER A 335 10.31 20.01 8.97
CA SER A 335 11.17 20.11 10.14
C SER A 335 12.01 18.85 10.34
N TRP A 336 11.38 17.68 10.30
CA TRP A 336 12.08 16.40 10.44
C TRP A 336 13.14 16.20 9.36
N LEU A 337 12.81 16.47 8.10
CA LEU A 337 13.75 16.29 6.99
C LEU A 337 14.84 17.36 6.95
N GLY A 338 14.58 18.55 7.52
CA GLY A 338 15.44 19.72 7.42
C GLY A 338 15.48 20.26 5.99
N THR A 339 14.30 20.55 5.42
CA THR A 339 14.12 21.11 4.07
C THR A 339 13.05 22.21 4.10
N SER A 340 13.07 23.11 3.13
CA SER A 340 12.06 24.16 3.01
C SER A 340 10.84 23.68 2.21
N ARG A 341 9.74 24.41 2.34
CA ARG A 341 8.55 24.19 1.53
C ARG A 341 8.83 24.36 0.03
N ASP A 342 9.58 25.43 -0.31
CA ASP A 342 9.90 25.74 -1.71
C ASP A 342 10.78 24.67 -2.36
N GLU A 343 11.75 24.15 -1.62
CA GLU A 343 12.59 23.03 -2.08
C GLU A 343 11.76 21.77 -2.31
N LEU A 344 10.92 21.39 -1.35
CA LEU A 344 10.03 20.23 -1.49
C LEU A 344 9.13 20.36 -2.71
N PHE A 345 8.40 21.48 -2.83
CA PHE A 345 7.47 21.68 -3.95
C PHE A 345 8.18 21.90 -5.27
N GLY A 346 9.41 22.45 -5.28
CA GLY A 346 10.25 22.53 -6.47
C GLY A 346 10.55 21.14 -7.07
N HIS A 347 10.88 20.15 -6.22
CA HIS A 347 11.08 18.77 -6.67
C HIS A 347 9.78 18.13 -7.17
N ILE A 348 8.65 18.40 -6.53
CA ILE A 348 7.33 17.87 -6.92
C ILE A 348 6.90 18.47 -8.25
N ASP A 349 6.97 19.79 -8.38
CA ASP A 349 6.51 20.53 -9.57
C ASP A 349 7.30 20.17 -10.83
N ALA A 350 8.60 19.86 -10.69
CA ALA A 350 9.43 19.37 -11.78
C ALA A 350 8.96 18.00 -12.34
N ARG A 351 8.06 17.32 -11.66
CA ARG A 351 7.55 15.99 -12.04
C ARG A 351 6.06 15.97 -12.37
N ARG A 352 5.42 17.15 -12.48
CA ARG A 352 4.04 17.23 -12.97
C ARG A 352 3.94 16.77 -14.41
N ASP A 353 2.90 16.01 -14.73
CA ASP A 353 2.63 15.58 -16.10
C ASP A 353 2.12 16.76 -16.94
N PRO A 354 2.86 17.23 -17.96
CA PRO A 354 2.46 18.40 -18.75
C PRO A 354 1.21 18.17 -19.60
N ARG A 355 0.75 16.93 -19.77
CA ARG A 355 -0.50 16.61 -20.47
C ARG A 355 -1.74 17.00 -19.70
N ILE A 356 -1.62 17.11 -18.38
CA ILE A 356 -2.73 17.37 -17.45
C ILE A 356 -2.53 18.61 -16.59
N TRP A 357 -1.30 19.14 -16.51
CA TRP A 357 -0.99 20.31 -15.71
C TRP A 357 -0.41 21.43 -16.58
N LYS A 358 -0.87 22.65 -16.32
CA LYS A 358 -0.31 23.88 -16.93
C LYS A 358 -0.06 24.90 -15.84
N LYS A 359 1.09 25.58 -15.92
CA LYS A 359 1.35 26.74 -15.08
C LYS A 359 0.70 27.98 -15.68
N ALA A 360 -0.17 28.64 -14.93
CA ALA A 360 -0.84 29.87 -15.34
C ALA A 360 0.11 31.08 -15.26
N ALA A 361 -0.32 32.21 -15.81
CA ALA A 361 0.49 33.44 -15.83
C ALA A 361 0.77 33.98 -14.41
N ASP A 362 -0.08 33.72 -13.46
CA ASP A 362 0.08 34.06 -12.03
C ASP A 362 1.00 33.09 -11.27
N GLY A 363 1.57 32.10 -11.96
CA GLY A 363 2.45 31.10 -11.40
C GLY A 363 1.74 29.90 -10.73
N GLN A 364 0.40 29.91 -10.65
CA GLN A 364 -0.36 28.80 -10.08
C GLN A 364 -0.49 27.63 -11.06
N TRP A 365 -0.56 26.42 -10.52
CA TRP A 365 -0.79 25.22 -11.32
C TRP A 365 -2.27 24.98 -11.54
N GLN A 366 -2.67 24.81 -12.79
CA GLN A 366 -4.03 24.48 -13.22
C GLN A 366 -4.08 23.03 -13.70
N LEU A 367 -5.02 22.28 -13.17
CA LEU A 367 -5.34 20.93 -13.64
C LEU A 367 -6.25 21.04 -14.86
N LEU A 368 -5.72 20.71 -16.03
CA LEU A 368 -6.41 20.82 -17.33
C LEU A 368 -7.39 19.67 -17.57
N ASP A 369 -7.05 18.51 -17.07
CA ASP A 369 -7.84 17.28 -17.28
C ASP A 369 -7.82 16.41 -16.02
N SER A 370 -8.99 15.92 -15.63
CA SER A 370 -9.22 14.98 -14.54
C SER A 370 -10.53 14.23 -14.81
N VAL A 371 -10.75 13.11 -14.14
CA VAL A 371 -12.01 12.38 -14.28
C VAL A 371 -13.25 13.22 -13.92
N ILE A 372 -13.09 14.30 -13.14
CA ILE A 372 -14.18 15.18 -12.71
C ILE A 372 -14.65 16.09 -13.84
N ASN A 373 -13.72 16.63 -14.62
CA ASN A 373 -13.98 17.57 -15.71
C ASN A 373 -13.72 16.96 -17.11
N HIS A 374 -13.48 15.67 -17.16
CA HIS A 374 -13.39 14.93 -18.41
C HIS A 374 -14.77 14.86 -19.07
N GLY A 375 -14.86 15.30 -20.31
CA GLY A 375 -16.13 15.46 -21.02
C GLY A 375 -16.99 14.18 -21.08
N SER A 376 -18.16 14.32 -21.66
CA SER A 376 -19.31 13.41 -21.58
C SER A 376 -18.96 11.91 -21.49
N ASP A 377 -19.37 11.29 -20.42
CA ASP A 377 -19.37 9.85 -20.22
C ASP A 377 -20.52 9.15 -21.00
N ALA A 378 -20.91 9.64 -22.16
CA ALA A 378 -21.96 9.06 -22.99
C ALA A 378 -21.58 7.61 -23.36
N GLY A 379 -22.45 6.66 -23.01
CA GLY A 379 -22.25 5.23 -23.30
C GLY A 379 -21.61 4.43 -22.17
N ILE A 380 -21.40 5.01 -20.99
CA ILE A 380 -20.86 4.29 -19.84
C ILE A 380 -21.83 3.25 -19.32
N GLU A 381 -21.33 2.06 -19.09
CA GLU A 381 -22.07 0.99 -18.44
C GLU A 381 -22.46 1.41 -17.01
N LYS A 382 -23.76 1.44 -16.72
CA LYS A 382 -24.24 1.68 -15.36
C LYS A 382 -23.98 0.45 -14.50
N VAL A 383 -23.03 0.57 -13.59
CA VAL A 383 -22.73 -0.49 -12.64
C VAL A 383 -23.90 -0.66 -11.67
N ARG A 384 -24.44 -1.88 -11.59
CA ARG A 384 -25.52 -2.20 -10.69
C ARG A 384 -24.99 -2.35 -9.27
N LEU A 385 -25.52 -1.57 -8.32
CA LEU A 385 -25.19 -1.70 -6.90
C LEU A 385 -25.64 -3.07 -6.36
N ILE A 386 -24.83 -3.66 -5.49
CA ILE A 386 -25.14 -4.97 -4.88
C ILE A 386 -26.27 -4.81 -3.88
N LYS A 387 -26.09 -4.03 -2.85
CA LYS A 387 -27.09 -3.60 -1.86
C LYS A 387 -26.72 -2.20 -1.37
N LYS A 388 -27.73 -1.41 -1.02
CA LYS A 388 -27.50 -0.05 -0.52
C LYS A 388 -26.67 -0.04 0.78
N GLU A 389 -26.94 -0.97 1.67
CA GLU A 389 -26.24 -1.13 2.96
C GLU A 389 -24.76 -1.47 2.76
N ASP A 390 -24.43 -2.24 1.72
CA ASP A 390 -23.04 -2.58 1.38
C ASP A 390 -22.27 -1.41 0.76
N CYS A 391 -22.98 -0.35 0.36
CA CYS A 391 -22.40 0.87 -0.20
C CYS A 391 -22.13 1.95 0.83
N GLU A 392 -22.63 1.79 2.07
CA GLU A 392 -22.40 2.76 3.13
C GLU A 392 -20.99 2.62 3.70
N PHE A 393 -20.21 3.70 3.60
CA PHE A 393 -18.88 3.79 4.22
C PHE A 393 -19.05 4.32 5.63
N THR A 394 -19.56 3.47 6.51
CA THR A 394 -19.63 3.80 7.94
C THR A 394 -18.28 3.64 8.58
N ILE A 395 -17.85 4.68 9.29
CA ILE A 395 -16.76 4.55 10.24
C ILE A 395 -17.31 3.80 11.44
N THR A 396 -16.68 2.67 11.72
CA THR A 396 -16.86 2.02 13.00
C THR A 396 -15.58 2.27 13.79
N PRO A 397 -15.54 3.33 14.63
CA PRO A 397 -14.38 3.55 15.48
C PRO A 397 -14.21 2.34 16.38
N SER A 398 -12.98 1.92 16.59
CA SER A 398 -12.68 0.85 17.52
C SER A 398 -13.19 1.25 18.91
N LYS A 399 -13.88 0.32 19.57
CA LYS A 399 -14.23 0.42 21.00
C LYS A 399 -13.14 -0.15 21.89
N ALA A 400 -11.96 -0.43 21.34
CA ALA A 400 -10.84 -0.89 22.14
C ALA A 400 -10.54 0.15 23.23
N PRO A 401 -10.19 -0.28 24.45
CA PRO A 401 -9.79 0.63 25.51
C PRO A 401 -8.70 1.56 24.97
N GLN A 402 -8.84 2.85 25.21
CA GLN A 402 -7.76 3.76 24.93
C GLN A 402 -6.59 3.39 25.82
N ILE A 403 -5.54 2.90 25.20
CA ILE A 403 -4.31 2.58 25.92
C ILE A 403 -3.53 3.88 26.01
N ARG A 404 -3.15 4.22 27.22
CA ARG A 404 -2.37 5.44 27.47
C ARG A 404 -1.01 5.32 26.78
N ASP A 405 -0.61 6.38 26.11
CA ASP A 405 0.64 6.44 25.36
C ASP A 405 1.89 6.14 26.17
N ASP A 406 1.86 6.45 27.49
CA ASP A 406 2.92 6.18 28.43
C ASP A 406 3.09 4.69 28.78
N GLN A 407 2.15 3.84 28.39
CA GLN A 407 2.23 2.38 28.60
C GLN A 407 3.04 1.64 27.52
N TYR A 408 3.46 2.32 26.46
CA TYR A 408 4.25 1.73 25.38
C TYR A 408 5.62 2.36 25.29
N VAL A 409 6.65 1.53 25.28
CA VAL A 409 7.94 1.92 24.72
C VAL A 409 7.76 1.94 23.20
N LEU A 410 7.50 3.11 22.66
CA LEU A 410 7.12 3.32 21.28
C LEU A 410 8.37 3.41 20.43
N VAL A 411 8.84 2.27 19.95
CA VAL A 411 9.90 2.24 18.95
C VAL A 411 9.42 3.01 17.70
N GLY A 412 10.11 4.05 17.34
CA GLY A 412 9.78 4.91 16.19
C GLY A 412 8.86 6.10 16.49
N ARG A 413 8.40 6.27 17.73
CA ARG A 413 7.66 7.46 18.14
C ARG A 413 8.55 8.70 18.21
N GLY A 414 9.79 8.50 18.59
CA GLY A 414 10.60 9.50 19.27
C GLY A 414 10.82 10.83 18.57
N TRP A 415 10.78 10.92 17.28
CA TRP A 415 11.12 12.17 16.63
C TRP A 415 9.89 13.04 16.29
N ALA A 416 8.73 12.43 16.13
CA ALA A 416 7.51 13.16 15.78
C ALA A 416 6.96 14.00 16.93
N ASP A 417 7.27 13.62 18.18
CA ASP A 417 6.81 14.28 19.39
C ASP A 417 7.89 15.22 20.01
N GLN A 418 9.07 15.32 19.40
CA GLN A 418 10.19 16.11 19.91
C GLN A 418 10.44 17.42 19.15
N VAL A 419 9.50 17.83 18.28
CA VAL A 419 9.60 19.08 17.53
C VAL A 419 8.64 20.12 18.09
#